data_f591d7a10ddd326dd358a828dc728a4a
#
_entry.id   f591d7a10ddd326dd358a828dc728a4a
#
_cell.length_a   1.000
_cell.length_b   1.000
_cell.length_c   1.000
_cell.angle_alpha   90.00
_cell.angle_beta   90.00
_cell.angle_gamma   90.00
#
_symmetry.space_group_name_H-M   'P 1'
#
loop_
_entity.id
_entity.type
_entity.pdbx_description
1 polymer ?
#
loop_
_entity_poly.entity_id
_entity_poly.type
_entity_poly.pdbx_seq_one_letter_code
_entity_poly.pdbx_strand_id
1 'polypeptide(L)'
;IGMIPSGLLLLTSLAMAVGVRRLAKRHTLVQDLYSLEMLARVNVLCLDKTGTITDGRMTVNDCMILNNYTDYSLDDIMGSMLAALDDNNQTSIALYNRFGHSSALQPSAIIPFSSKRKLSAVSFGETGTFCFGAPEFVLRPMPPRIDRIVKQYAQMGLRVLILAYSPNQISGDRLPSILRPVALITLADNIRSDAVDTIKWFRDNDVDIKIISGDNPVTVAEVARRVGVKNAGRFISLDGLTDLEVENVATQYTVFGRVTPEQKAILVKTLKKQGNTVAMTGDGVNDILALKEADCAISVASGSEAA
;
A
#
# COMPACT_ATOMS: atom_id res chain seq x y z
N ILE A 1 -31.71 2.12 37.87
CA ILE A 1 -32.18 1.72 36.52
C ILE A 1 -33.45 2.50 36.12
N GLY A 2 -34.29 2.99 37.07
CA GLY A 2 -35.55 3.70 36.80
C GLY A 2 -35.46 5.19 36.36
N MET A 3 -34.23 5.72 36.17
CA MET A 3 -34.06 7.15 35.80
C MET A 3 -33.72 7.40 34.32
N ILE A 4 -33.58 6.37 33.51
CA ILE A 4 -33.40 6.54 32.06
C ILE A 4 -34.79 6.56 31.43
N PRO A 5 -35.19 7.64 30.73
CA PRO A 5 -36.47 7.68 30.04
C PRO A 5 -36.48 6.58 28.97
N SER A 6 -37.42 5.64 29.10
CA SER A 6 -37.57 4.53 28.13
C SER A 6 -37.79 5.06 26.70
N GLY A 7 -38.39 6.22 26.53
CA GLY A 7 -38.57 6.92 25.27
C GLY A 7 -37.24 7.35 24.62
N LEU A 8 -36.22 7.70 25.39
CA LEU A 8 -34.91 8.11 24.84
C LEU A 8 -34.20 6.89 24.23
N LEU A 9 -34.25 5.75 24.91
CA LEU A 9 -33.66 4.49 24.40
C LEU A 9 -34.33 4.05 23.09
N LEU A 10 -35.66 4.17 23.03
CA LEU A 10 -36.41 3.84 21.80
C LEU A 10 -36.05 4.78 20.65
N LEU A 11 -35.96 6.09 20.92
CA LEU A 11 -35.61 7.09 19.89
C LEU A 11 -34.18 6.87 19.35
N THR A 12 -33.22 6.61 20.22
CA THR A 12 -31.83 6.34 19.77
C THR A 12 -31.75 5.04 18.94
N SER A 13 -32.41 3.98 19.38
CA SER A 13 -32.46 2.72 18.61
C SER A 13 -33.12 2.89 17.23
N LEU A 14 -34.20 3.67 17.16
CA LEU A 14 -34.89 3.98 15.90
C LEU A 14 -34.02 4.84 14.99
N ALA A 15 -33.33 5.84 15.52
CA ALA A 15 -32.40 6.68 14.76
C ALA A 15 -31.24 5.86 14.17
N MET A 16 -30.66 4.95 14.96
CA MET A 16 -29.62 4.03 14.49
C MET A 16 -30.16 3.08 13.41
N ALA A 17 -31.34 2.51 13.56
CA ALA A 17 -31.95 1.65 12.55
C ALA A 17 -32.20 2.38 11.22
N VAL A 18 -32.62 3.65 11.26
CA VAL A 18 -32.73 4.50 10.07
C VAL A 18 -31.37 4.77 9.46
N GLY A 19 -30.34 4.99 10.28
CA GLY A 19 -28.93 5.15 9.82
C GLY A 19 -28.43 3.93 9.08
N VAL A 20 -28.59 2.71 9.66
CA VAL A 20 -28.24 1.43 9.02
C VAL A 20 -28.94 1.29 7.67
N ARG A 21 -30.25 1.54 7.62
CA ARG A 21 -31.02 1.48 6.36
C ARG A 21 -30.49 2.45 5.29
N ARG A 22 -30.06 3.65 5.67
CA ARG A 22 -29.46 4.63 4.73
C ARG A 22 -28.11 4.14 4.20
N LEU A 23 -27.27 3.57 5.06
CA LEU A 23 -25.98 3.00 4.67
C LEU A 23 -26.16 1.77 3.77
N ALA A 24 -27.10 0.88 4.10
CA ALA A 24 -27.40 -0.28 3.27
C ALA A 24 -27.85 0.10 1.85
N LYS A 25 -28.62 1.18 1.68
CA LYS A 25 -28.95 1.74 0.35
C LYS A 25 -27.75 2.28 -0.42
N ARG A 26 -26.64 2.53 0.26
CA ARG A 26 -25.36 2.96 -0.34
C ARG A 26 -24.35 1.81 -0.41
N HIS A 27 -24.84 0.58 -0.35
CA HIS A 27 -24.01 -0.63 -0.40
C HIS A 27 -22.98 -0.74 0.74
N THR A 28 -23.30 -0.17 1.92
CA THR A 28 -22.48 -0.27 3.12
C THR A 28 -23.17 -1.15 4.12
N LEU A 29 -22.55 -2.30 4.47
CA LEU A 29 -23.04 -3.22 5.47
C LEU A 29 -22.54 -2.78 6.86
N VAL A 30 -23.47 -2.62 7.79
CA VAL A 30 -23.16 -2.33 9.20
C VAL A 30 -23.37 -3.64 9.98
N GLN A 31 -22.31 -4.14 10.61
CA GLN A 31 -22.36 -5.39 11.37
C GLN A 31 -22.94 -5.19 12.78
N ASP A 32 -22.69 -4.01 13.39
CA ASP A 32 -23.14 -3.68 14.75
C ASP A 32 -23.63 -2.24 14.83
N LEU A 33 -24.72 -2.02 15.56
CA LEU A 33 -25.26 -0.67 15.80
C LEU A 33 -24.28 0.24 16.55
N TYR A 34 -23.44 -0.33 17.41
CA TYR A 34 -22.39 0.41 18.11
C TYR A 34 -21.37 1.02 17.17
N SER A 35 -21.10 0.39 16.04
CA SER A 35 -20.21 0.91 15.01
C SER A 35 -20.68 2.26 14.46
N LEU A 36 -22.00 2.52 14.38
CA LEU A 36 -22.55 3.83 13.98
C LEU A 36 -22.28 4.92 15.01
N GLU A 37 -22.38 4.58 16.29
CA GLU A 37 -22.07 5.52 17.37
C GLU A 37 -20.58 5.86 17.36
N MET A 38 -19.73 4.85 17.21
CA MET A 38 -18.28 5.04 17.11
C MET A 38 -17.90 5.87 15.90
N LEU A 39 -18.49 5.60 14.71
CA LEU A 39 -18.25 6.36 13.50
C LEU A 39 -18.57 7.86 13.69
N ALA A 40 -19.63 8.18 14.42
CA ALA A 40 -20.01 9.57 14.72
C ALA A 40 -19.05 10.30 15.68
N ARG A 41 -18.22 9.54 16.43
CA ARG A 41 -17.23 10.06 17.37
C ARG A 41 -15.81 10.12 16.82
N VAL A 42 -15.59 9.55 15.63
CA VAL A 42 -14.27 9.49 15.00
C VAL A 42 -13.69 10.89 14.84
N ASN A 43 -12.50 11.09 15.40
CA ASN A 43 -11.71 12.32 15.22
C ASN A 43 -10.37 12.07 14.54
N VAL A 44 -9.97 10.79 14.39
CA VAL A 44 -8.80 10.39 13.59
C VAL A 44 -9.20 9.27 12.64
N LEU A 45 -8.93 9.47 11.35
CA LEU A 45 -9.18 8.47 10.30
C LEU A 45 -7.85 8.00 9.71
N CYS A 46 -7.53 6.73 9.94
CA CYS A 46 -6.39 6.05 9.34
C CYS A 46 -6.84 5.40 8.03
N LEU A 47 -6.26 5.84 6.92
CA LEU A 47 -6.56 5.34 5.57
C LEU A 47 -5.40 4.51 5.06
N ASP A 48 -5.66 3.28 4.61
CA ASP A 48 -4.73 2.65 3.67
C ASP A 48 -4.82 3.38 2.32
N LYS A 49 -3.69 3.54 1.63
CA LYS A 49 -3.66 4.21 0.32
C LYS A 49 -4.37 3.37 -0.74
N THR A 50 -3.97 2.10 -0.82
CA THR A 50 -4.38 1.19 -1.90
C THR A 50 -5.79 0.67 -1.68
N GLY A 51 -6.64 0.69 -2.71
CA GLY A 51 -8.03 0.27 -2.59
C GLY A 51 -8.95 1.27 -1.85
N THR A 52 -8.40 2.29 -1.19
CA THR A 52 -9.16 3.31 -0.44
C THR A 52 -9.09 4.69 -1.12
N ILE A 53 -7.91 5.32 -1.14
CA ILE A 53 -7.67 6.59 -1.87
C ILE A 53 -7.56 6.32 -3.37
N THR A 54 -6.99 5.18 -3.74
CA THR A 54 -6.92 4.69 -5.11
C THR A 54 -7.95 3.58 -5.31
N ASP A 55 -8.32 3.29 -6.55
CA ASP A 55 -9.24 2.20 -6.87
C ASP A 55 -8.57 0.81 -6.89
N GLY A 56 -7.31 0.75 -6.46
CA GLY A 56 -6.48 -0.46 -6.45
C GLY A 56 -5.92 -0.85 -7.82
N ARG A 57 -6.29 -0.15 -8.88
CA ARG A 57 -5.73 -0.39 -10.22
C ARG A 57 -4.45 0.39 -10.41
N MET A 58 -3.51 -0.26 -11.09
CA MET A 58 -2.23 0.34 -11.49
C MET A 58 -2.06 0.24 -13.00
N THR A 59 -1.32 1.19 -13.56
CA THR A 59 -0.88 1.14 -14.96
C THR A 59 0.61 1.40 -15.03
N VAL A 60 1.31 0.71 -15.94
CA VAL A 60 2.69 1.06 -16.27
C VAL A 60 2.68 2.40 -16.97
N ASN A 61 3.41 3.38 -16.42
CA ASN A 61 3.50 4.73 -16.95
C ASN A 61 4.65 4.86 -17.94
N ASP A 62 5.84 4.37 -17.58
CA ASP A 62 7.05 4.47 -18.40
C ASP A 62 8.06 3.36 -18.06
N CYS A 63 8.92 3.04 -19.03
CA CYS A 63 10.00 2.05 -18.89
C CYS A 63 11.30 2.68 -19.39
N MET A 64 12.21 3.01 -18.47
CA MET A 64 13.53 3.57 -18.78
C MET A 64 14.58 2.46 -18.78
N ILE A 65 15.10 2.10 -19.95
CA ILE A 65 16.24 1.18 -20.07
C ILE A 65 17.51 1.92 -19.63
N LEU A 66 18.25 1.31 -18.71
CA LEU A 66 19.51 1.83 -18.18
C LEU A 66 20.71 1.18 -18.84
N ASN A 67 20.67 -0.17 -18.95
CA ASN A 67 21.71 -0.96 -19.57
C ASN A 67 21.09 -2.23 -20.18
N ASN A 68 21.80 -2.82 -21.13
CA ASN A 68 21.48 -4.12 -21.69
C ASN A 68 22.66 -5.07 -21.42
N TYR A 69 22.38 -6.25 -20.85
CA TYR A 69 23.36 -7.27 -20.49
C TYR A 69 23.14 -8.60 -21.21
N THR A 70 22.06 -8.72 -21.99
CA THR A 70 21.69 -9.92 -22.74
C THR A 70 21.11 -9.51 -24.08
N ASP A 71 21.01 -10.47 -25.03
CA ASP A 71 20.41 -10.24 -26.34
C ASP A 71 18.87 -10.23 -26.32
N TYR A 72 18.25 -10.48 -25.15
CA TYR A 72 16.80 -10.49 -25.00
C TYR A 72 16.27 -9.08 -24.78
N SER A 73 15.10 -8.82 -25.34
CA SER A 73 14.39 -7.54 -25.13
C SER A 73 13.86 -7.43 -23.70
N LEU A 74 13.59 -6.19 -23.25
CA LEU A 74 12.93 -5.97 -21.94
C LEU A 74 11.58 -6.69 -21.87
N ASP A 75 10.83 -6.72 -22.96
CA ASP A 75 9.51 -7.38 -23.04
C ASP A 75 9.65 -8.91 -22.89
N ASP A 76 10.66 -9.54 -23.50
CA ASP A 76 10.94 -10.97 -23.35
C ASP A 76 11.35 -11.32 -21.92
N ILE A 77 12.24 -10.53 -21.33
CA ILE A 77 12.72 -10.74 -19.96
C ILE A 77 11.55 -10.62 -18.97
N MET A 78 10.82 -9.50 -19.04
CA MET A 78 9.70 -9.24 -18.14
C MET A 78 8.56 -10.23 -18.34
N GLY A 79 8.19 -10.53 -19.58
CA GLY A 79 7.16 -11.52 -19.91
C GLY A 79 7.51 -12.92 -19.38
N SER A 80 8.78 -13.36 -19.53
CA SER A 80 9.24 -14.64 -19.01
C SER A 80 9.29 -14.66 -17.47
N MET A 81 9.72 -13.58 -16.83
CA MET A 81 9.68 -13.45 -15.36
C MET A 81 8.25 -13.51 -14.81
N LEU A 82 7.33 -12.79 -15.42
CA LEU A 82 5.92 -12.75 -15.00
C LEU A 82 5.27 -14.13 -15.15
N ALA A 83 5.54 -14.82 -16.28
CA ALA A 83 5.06 -16.19 -16.49
C ALA A 83 5.60 -17.17 -15.45
N ALA A 84 6.87 -17.01 -15.01
CA ALA A 84 7.50 -17.86 -14.00
C ALA A 84 7.01 -17.60 -12.57
N LEU A 85 6.67 -16.33 -12.23
CA LEU A 85 6.28 -15.93 -10.90
C LEU A 85 4.79 -16.19 -10.60
N ASP A 86 3.94 -16.15 -11.62
CA ASP A 86 2.47 -16.37 -11.56
C ASP A 86 1.78 -15.62 -10.41
N ASP A 87 2.20 -14.38 -10.17
CA ASP A 87 1.68 -13.52 -9.10
C ASP A 87 0.39 -12.81 -9.54
N ASN A 88 -0.65 -12.81 -8.69
CA ASN A 88 -1.96 -12.20 -8.97
C ASN A 88 -2.17 -10.82 -8.29
N ASN A 89 -1.08 -10.18 -7.82
CA ASN A 89 -1.21 -8.85 -7.21
C ASN A 89 -1.37 -7.74 -8.27
N GLN A 90 -1.88 -6.57 -7.86
CA GLN A 90 -2.18 -5.47 -8.76
C GLN A 90 -0.98 -4.96 -9.57
N THR A 91 0.23 -5.03 -8.98
CA THR A 91 1.47 -4.69 -9.69
C THR A 91 1.74 -5.68 -10.82
N SER A 92 1.61 -6.99 -10.55
CA SER A 92 1.78 -8.03 -11.56
C SER A 92 0.76 -7.91 -12.68
N ILE A 93 -0.52 -7.63 -12.36
CA ILE A 93 -1.57 -7.40 -13.35
C ILE A 93 -1.21 -6.21 -14.27
N ALA A 94 -0.73 -5.09 -13.70
CA ALA A 94 -0.32 -3.93 -14.49
C ALA A 94 0.87 -4.25 -15.41
N LEU A 95 1.83 -5.04 -14.92
CA LEU A 95 2.98 -5.48 -15.71
C LEU A 95 2.57 -6.46 -16.81
N TYR A 96 1.66 -7.41 -16.52
CA TYR A 96 1.10 -8.30 -17.52
C TYR A 96 0.40 -7.56 -18.65
N ASN A 97 -0.39 -6.56 -18.32
CA ASN A 97 -1.07 -5.73 -19.31
C ASN A 97 -0.10 -4.99 -20.23
N ARG A 98 1.13 -4.69 -19.76
CA ARG A 98 2.15 -3.98 -20.52
C ARG A 98 3.08 -4.92 -21.29
N PHE A 99 3.55 -5.99 -20.66
CA PHE A 99 4.61 -6.85 -21.21
C PHE A 99 4.06 -8.17 -21.77
N GLY A 100 2.86 -8.58 -21.39
CA GLY A 100 2.29 -9.87 -21.77
C GLY A 100 3.01 -11.05 -21.13
N HIS A 101 2.78 -12.24 -21.70
CA HIS A 101 3.52 -13.46 -21.39
C HIS A 101 4.58 -13.71 -22.47
N SER A 102 5.75 -14.15 -22.06
CA SER A 102 6.79 -14.66 -22.97
C SER A 102 7.30 -16.00 -22.47
N SER A 103 7.63 -16.89 -23.40
CA SER A 103 8.32 -18.16 -23.14
C SER A 103 9.74 -18.17 -23.70
N ALA A 104 10.28 -17.01 -24.01
CA ALA A 104 11.62 -16.86 -24.57
C ALA A 104 12.71 -17.38 -23.64
N LEU A 105 12.50 -17.28 -22.33
CA LEU A 105 13.42 -17.77 -21.29
C LEU A 105 12.74 -18.81 -20.42
N GLN A 106 13.43 -19.91 -20.14
CA GLN A 106 12.93 -20.98 -19.28
C GLN A 106 13.49 -20.84 -17.86
N PRO A 107 12.62 -20.76 -16.83
CA PRO A 107 13.08 -20.58 -15.46
C PRO A 107 13.79 -21.82 -14.93
N SER A 108 14.92 -21.62 -14.23
CA SER A 108 15.69 -22.66 -13.55
C SER A 108 15.61 -22.58 -12.02
N ALA A 109 15.43 -21.37 -11.48
CA ALA A 109 15.19 -21.14 -10.06
C ALA A 109 14.37 -19.86 -9.85
N ILE A 110 13.52 -19.84 -8.82
CA ILE A 110 12.58 -18.76 -8.55
C ILE A 110 12.64 -18.36 -7.08
N ILE A 111 12.74 -17.07 -6.81
CA ILE A 111 12.45 -16.46 -5.52
C ILE A 111 11.16 -15.65 -5.67
N PRO A 112 10.02 -16.12 -5.12
CA PRO A 112 8.74 -15.42 -5.24
C PRO A 112 8.74 -14.10 -4.46
N PHE A 113 7.83 -13.21 -4.80
CA PHE A 113 7.64 -11.96 -4.08
C PHE A 113 7.27 -12.21 -2.61
N SER A 114 7.77 -11.39 -1.72
CA SER A 114 7.26 -11.30 -0.35
C SER A 114 7.21 -9.85 0.13
N SER A 115 6.21 -9.54 0.94
CA SER A 115 6.05 -8.20 1.55
C SER A 115 7.25 -7.81 2.42
N LYS A 116 8.00 -8.77 2.94
CA LYS A 116 9.22 -8.54 3.73
C LYS A 116 10.42 -8.22 2.84
N ARG A 117 10.60 -8.94 1.72
CA ARG A 117 11.74 -8.76 0.80
C ARG A 117 11.52 -7.61 -0.19
N LYS A 118 10.26 -7.29 -0.52
CA LYS A 118 9.87 -6.26 -1.51
C LYS A 118 10.47 -6.48 -2.90
N LEU A 119 10.83 -7.71 -3.23
CA LEU A 119 11.40 -8.13 -4.51
C LEU A 119 11.05 -9.57 -4.84
N SER A 120 11.22 -9.94 -6.11
CA SER A 120 11.21 -11.28 -6.66
C SER A 120 12.42 -11.48 -7.59
N ALA A 121 12.82 -12.71 -7.83
CA ALA A 121 13.91 -13.01 -8.75
C ALA A 121 13.69 -14.34 -9.48
N VAL A 122 14.17 -14.41 -10.71
CA VAL A 122 14.12 -15.62 -11.54
C VAL A 122 15.48 -15.83 -12.21
N SER A 123 16.02 -17.03 -12.09
CA SER A 123 17.19 -17.47 -12.85
C SER A 123 16.74 -18.20 -14.13
N PHE A 124 17.45 -17.95 -15.23
CA PHE A 124 17.17 -18.52 -16.54
C PHE A 124 18.41 -19.23 -17.10
N GLY A 125 18.83 -20.32 -16.45
CA GLY A 125 19.96 -21.11 -16.87
C GLY A 125 21.21 -20.26 -17.14
N GLU A 126 21.90 -20.48 -18.25
CA GLU A 126 23.14 -19.76 -18.61
C GLU A 126 22.94 -18.26 -18.83
N THR A 127 21.71 -17.79 -19.06
CA THR A 127 21.41 -16.36 -19.21
C THR A 127 21.64 -15.58 -17.92
N GLY A 128 21.56 -16.24 -16.74
CA GLY A 128 21.75 -15.59 -15.44
C GLY A 128 20.44 -15.33 -14.70
N THR A 129 20.48 -14.41 -13.75
CA THR A 129 19.36 -14.08 -12.86
C THR A 129 18.87 -12.65 -13.09
N PHE A 130 17.55 -12.50 -13.17
CA PHE A 130 16.90 -11.19 -13.12
C PHE A 130 16.18 -11.05 -11.78
N CYS A 131 16.37 -9.89 -11.14
CA CYS A 131 15.72 -9.50 -9.89
C CYS A 131 14.87 -8.26 -10.12
N PHE A 132 13.63 -8.30 -9.67
CA PHE A 132 12.66 -7.23 -9.86
C PHE A 132 12.01 -6.83 -8.55
N GLY A 133 11.92 -5.52 -8.26
CA GLY A 133 11.33 -5.05 -7.02
C GLY A 133 11.58 -3.59 -6.72
N ALA A 134 11.38 -3.20 -5.46
CA ALA A 134 11.64 -1.84 -5.01
C ALA A 134 13.16 -1.54 -5.05
N PRO A 135 13.57 -0.40 -5.63
CA PRO A 135 14.98 -0.10 -5.91
C PRO A 135 15.89 -0.22 -4.70
N GLU A 136 15.46 0.25 -3.53
CA GLU A 136 16.23 0.23 -2.28
C GLU A 136 16.40 -1.18 -1.69
N PHE A 137 15.60 -2.15 -2.15
CA PHE A 137 15.73 -3.55 -1.74
C PHE A 137 16.51 -4.39 -2.75
N VAL A 138 16.47 -4.04 -4.02
CA VAL A 138 17.18 -4.74 -5.10
C VAL A 138 18.64 -4.30 -5.18
N LEU A 139 18.91 -2.99 -5.11
CA LEU A 139 20.28 -2.45 -5.20
C LEU A 139 20.77 -1.98 -3.82
N ARG A 140 21.71 -2.73 -3.26
CA ARG A 140 22.35 -2.39 -1.98
C ARG A 140 23.87 -2.47 -2.10
N PRO A 141 24.59 -1.32 -2.11
CA PRO A 141 24.11 0.07 -2.05
C PRO A 141 23.47 0.55 -3.38
N MET A 142 22.53 1.50 -3.26
CA MET A 142 21.91 2.11 -4.43
C MET A 142 22.87 3.12 -5.08
N PRO A 143 23.13 3.04 -6.41
CA PRO A 143 23.95 4.01 -7.09
C PRO A 143 23.34 5.43 -7.04
N PRO A 144 24.13 6.52 -6.76
CA PRO A 144 23.60 7.87 -6.59
C PRO A 144 22.80 8.40 -7.80
N ARG A 145 23.19 8.00 -9.01
CA ARG A 145 22.45 8.38 -10.24
C ARG A 145 21.05 7.79 -10.24
N ILE A 146 20.91 6.51 -9.86
CA ILE A 146 19.62 5.82 -9.82
C ILE A 146 18.76 6.39 -8.69
N ASP A 147 19.34 6.58 -7.51
CA ASP A 147 18.64 7.18 -6.36
C ASP A 147 18.01 8.54 -6.71
N ARG A 148 18.73 9.39 -7.45
CA ARG A 148 18.21 10.67 -7.92
C ARG A 148 17.00 10.50 -8.84
N ILE A 149 17.08 9.59 -9.81
CA ILE A 149 15.97 9.33 -10.75
C ILE A 149 14.76 8.76 -10.01
N VAL A 150 14.98 7.80 -9.12
CA VAL A 150 13.92 7.20 -8.28
C VAL A 150 13.22 8.27 -7.44
N LYS A 151 13.97 9.17 -6.82
CA LYS A 151 13.41 10.31 -6.05
C LYS A 151 12.59 11.25 -6.92
N GLN A 152 13.04 11.57 -8.14
CA GLN A 152 12.27 12.40 -9.07
C GLN A 152 10.92 11.77 -9.41
N TYR A 153 10.89 10.50 -9.80
CA TYR A 153 9.63 9.81 -10.10
C TYR A 153 8.73 9.66 -8.87
N ALA A 154 9.31 9.37 -7.70
CA ALA A 154 8.55 9.31 -6.45
C ALA A 154 7.89 10.65 -6.08
N GLN A 155 8.58 11.78 -6.31
CA GLN A 155 8.04 13.13 -6.15
C GLN A 155 6.91 13.45 -7.15
N MET A 156 6.83 12.72 -8.26
CA MET A 156 5.72 12.76 -9.20
C MET A 156 4.57 11.83 -8.81
N GLY A 157 4.64 11.18 -7.64
CA GLY A 157 3.63 10.24 -7.15
C GLY A 157 3.64 8.88 -7.85
N LEU A 158 4.71 8.57 -8.59
CA LEU A 158 4.85 7.30 -9.29
C LEU A 158 5.55 6.27 -8.40
N ARG A 159 5.06 5.03 -8.43
CA ARG A 159 5.79 3.89 -7.87
C ARG A 159 6.90 3.53 -8.83
N VAL A 160 8.13 3.41 -8.33
CA VAL A 160 9.29 2.99 -9.12
C VAL A 160 9.66 1.57 -8.75
N LEU A 161 9.82 0.73 -9.75
CA LEU A 161 10.37 -0.60 -9.64
C LEU A 161 11.65 -0.69 -10.49
N ILE A 162 12.57 -1.55 -10.10
CA ILE A 162 13.80 -1.76 -10.84
C ILE A 162 13.93 -3.22 -11.26
N LEU A 163 14.34 -3.43 -12.49
CA LEU A 163 14.87 -4.69 -12.98
C LEU A 163 16.38 -4.65 -12.91
N ALA A 164 17.00 -5.65 -12.28
CA ALA A 164 18.44 -5.79 -12.19
C ALA A 164 18.86 -7.19 -12.63
N TYR A 165 20.08 -7.31 -13.12
CA TYR A 165 20.66 -8.53 -13.69
C TYR A 165 21.91 -8.98 -12.94
N SER A 166 22.12 -10.30 -12.88
CA SER A 166 23.37 -10.93 -12.49
C SER A 166 23.67 -12.11 -13.40
N PRO A 167 24.93 -12.33 -13.83
CA PRO A 167 25.31 -13.55 -14.56
C PRO A 167 25.27 -14.79 -13.68
N ASN A 168 25.23 -14.64 -12.36
CA ASN A 168 25.21 -15.75 -11.40
C ASN A 168 23.78 -16.23 -11.15
N GLN A 169 23.66 -17.52 -10.80
CA GLN A 169 22.39 -18.17 -10.47
C GLN A 169 21.96 -17.90 -9.02
N ILE A 170 20.66 -18.03 -8.77
CA ILE A 170 20.09 -18.14 -7.42
C ILE A 170 20.64 -19.42 -6.77
N SER A 171 21.07 -19.33 -5.51
CA SER A 171 21.53 -20.48 -4.72
C SER A 171 20.64 -20.68 -3.50
N GLY A 172 19.71 -21.64 -3.57
CA GLY A 172 18.63 -21.80 -2.58
C GLY A 172 17.78 -20.53 -2.50
N ASP A 173 17.62 -19.94 -1.31
CA ASP A 173 16.88 -18.69 -1.10
C ASP A 173 17.76 -17.43 -1.17
N ARG A 174 18.99 -17.54 -1.67
CA ARG A 174 19.95 -16.43 -1.71
C ARG A 174 20.07 -15.85 -3.10
N LEU A 175 19.90 -14.53 -3.17
CA LEU A 175 20.17 -13.74 -4.37
C LEU A 175 21.68 -13.70 -4.67
N PRO A 176 22.06 -13.55 -5.95
CA PRO A 176 23.43 -13.19 -6.31
C PRO A 176 23.91 -11.92 -5.62
N SER A 177 25.16 -11.89 -5.18
CA SER A 177 25.75 -10.76 -4.44
C SER A 177 25.87 -9.47 -5.25
N ILE A 178 25.97 -9.59 -6.58
CA ILE A 178 26.11 -8.44 -7.48
C ILE A 178 24.91 -8.41 -8.42
N LEU A 179 24.10 -7.36 -8.28
CA LEU A 179 22.97 -7.03 -9.14
C LEU A 179 23.26 -5.73 -9.89
N ARG A 180 23.17 -5.76 -11.21
CA ARG A 180 23.42 -4.63 -12.10
C ARG A 180 22.10 -4.08 -12.64
N PRO A 181 21.84 -2.76 -12.60
CA PRO A 181 20.59 -2.19 -13.04
C PRO A 181 20.38 -2.34 -14.55
N VAL A 182 19.20 -2.82 -14.94
CA VAL A 182 18.77 -3.02 -16.35
C VAL A 182 17.77 -1.96 -16.75
N ALA A 183 16.67 -1.82 -16.01
CA ALA A 183 15.60 -0.87 -16.33
C ALA A 183 14.88 -0.39 -15.08
N LEU A 184 14.36 0.84 -15.15
CA LEU A 184 13.39 1.38 -14.21
C LEU A 184 12.00 1.31 -14.87
N ILE A 185 11.02 0.79 -14.12
CA ILE A 185 9.64 0.71 -14.55
C ILE A 185 8.82 1.55 -13.56
N THR A 186 8.07 2.52 -14.10
CA THR A 186 7.23 3.38 -13.29
C THR A 186 5.77 2.99 -13.42
N LEU A 187 5.06 2.95 -12.30
CA LEU A 187 3.63 2.68 -12.25
C LEU A 187 2.90 3.86 -11.63
N ALA A 188 1.73 4.16 -12.18
CA ALA A 188 0.80 5.14 -11.64
C ALA A 188 -0.37 4.43 -10.96
N ASP A 189 -0.70 4.85 -9.74
CA ASP A 189 -1.95 4.48 -9.08
C ASP A 189 -3.09 5.33 -9.61
N ASN A 190 -4.24 4.74 -9.86
CA ASN A 190 -5.43 5.47 -10.25
C ASN A 190 -6.14 6.01 -9.00
N ILE A 191 -6.09 7.33 -8.80
CA ILE A 191 -6.79 8.01 -7.70
C ILE A 191 -8.28 7.99 -8.01
N ARG A 192 -9.10 7.64 -7.01
CA ARG A 192 -10.56 7.64 -7.13
C ARG A 192 -11.08 9.04 -7.42
N SER A 193 -12.06 9.15 -8.28
CA SER A 193 -12.65 10.44 -8.69
C SER A 193 -13.30 11.20 -7.52
N ASP A 194 -13.79 10.48 -6.51
CA ASP A 194 -14.43 11.02 -5.31
C ASP A 194 -13.48 11.28 -4.14
N ALA A 195 -12.19 10.91 -4.27
CA ALA A 195 -11.22 10.99 -3.17
C ALA A 195 -11.03 12.44 -2.66
N VAL A 196 -10.91 13.41 -3.57
CA VAL A 196 -10.68 14.82 -3.21
C VAL A 196 -11.86 15.37 -2.39
N ASP A 197 -13.08 15.12 -2.84
CA ASP A 197 -14.30 15.61 -2.15
C ASP A 197 -14.48 14.91 -0.82
N THR A 198 -14.19 13.62 -0.74
CA THR A 198 -14.26 12.83 0.50
C THR A 198 -13.25 13.33 1.54
N ILE A 199 -11.98 13.52 1.15
CA ILE A 199 -10.94 14.05 2.04
C ILE A 199 -11.29 15.48 2.52
N LYS A 200 -11.80 16.30 1.61
CA LYS A 200 -12.28 17.64 1.96
C LYS A 200 -13.39 17.58 3.01
N TRP A 201 -14.38 16.68 2.82
CA TRP A 201 -15.49 16.53 3.77
C TRP A 201 -14.98 16.15 5.17
N PHE A 202 -14.07 15.20 5.31
CA PHE A 202 -13.49 14.82 6.60
C PHE A 202 -12.75 15.99 7.25
N ARG A 203 -11.94 16.71 6.48
CA ARG A 203 -11.22 17.89 6.96
C ARG A 203 -12.18 19.00 7.46
N ASP A 204 -13.27 19.25 6.73
CA ASP A 204 -14.26 20.28 7.05
C ASP A 204 -15.11 19.87 8.28
N ASN A 205 -15.05 18.59 8.71
CA ASN A 205 -15.67 18.06 9.92
C ASN A 205 -14.64 17.76 11.04
N ASP A 206 -13.47 18.39 11.00
CA ASP A 206 -12.41 18.33 12.04
C ASP A 206 -11.88 16.90 12.30
N VAL A 207 -11.90 16.01 11.29
CA VAL A 207 -11.31 14.69 11.36
C VAL A 207 -9.86 14.76 10.87
N ASP A 208 -8.90 14.39 11.73
CA ASP A 208 -7.48 14.29 11.35
C ASP A 208 -7.26 13.01 10.52
N ILE A 209 -6.60 13.16 9.38
CA ILE A 209 -6.37 12.04 8.45
C ILE A 209 -4.92 11.59 8.54
N LYS A 210 -4.72 10.29 8.74
CA LYS A 210 -3.42 9.61 8.68
C LYS A 210 -3.39 8.63 7.50
N ILE A 211 -2.39 8.73 6.64
CA ILE A 211 -2.22 7.80 5.52
C ILE A 211 -1.15 6.77 5.89
N ILE A 212 -1.51 5.51 5.82
CA ILE A 212 -0.65 4.39 6.22
C ILE A 212 -0.50 3.43 5.02
N SER A 213 0.73 3.23 4.55
CA SER A 213 0.96 2.42 3.33
C SER A 213 2.28 1.65 3.39
N GLY A 214 2.31 0.48 2.74
CA GLY A 214 3.55 -0.27 2.51
C GLY A 214 4.46 0.31 1.41
N ASP A 215 4.01 1.38 0.72
CA ASP A 215 4.75 2.01 -0.38
C ASP A 215 5.82 3.00 0.10
N ASN A 216 6.61 3.50 -0.85
CA ASN A 216 7.59 4.54 -0.57
C ASN A 216 6.92 5.80 -0.01
N PRO A 217 7.39 6.36 1.13
CA PRO A 217 6.72 7.48 1.80
C PRO A 217 6.61 8.73 0.93
N VAL A 218 7.56 9.01 0.05
CA VAL A 218 7.52 10.17 -0.85
C VAL A 218 6.38 10.03 -1.86
N THR A 219 6.23 8.85 -2.46
CA THR A 219 5.11 8.55 -3.37
C THR A 219 3.76 8.67 -2.67
N VAL A 220 3.66 8.12 -1.45
CA VAL A 220 2.43 8.18 -0.64
C VAL A 220 2.08 9.62 -0.27
N ALA A 221 3.08 10.41 0.14
CA ALA A 221 2.92 11.83 0.48
C ALA A 221 2.43 12.67 -0.71
N GLU A 222 2.94 12.38 -1.91
CA GLU A 222 2.49 13.06 -3.12
C GLU A 222 1.03 12.71 -3.48
N VAL A 223 0.64 11.44 -3.38
CA VAL A 223 -0.77 11.04 -3.55
C VAL A 223 -1.66 11.73 -2.51
N ALA A 224 -1.25 11.72 -1.24
CA ALA A 224 -1.97 12.39 -0.15
C ALA A 224 -2.12 13.91 -0.41
N ARG A 225 -1.09 14.57 -0.92
CA ARG A 225 -1.10 15.98 -1.28
C ARG A 225 -2.10 16.27 -2.41
N ARG A 226 -2.13 15.43 -3.45
CA ARG A 226 -3.04 15.57 -4.61
C ARG A 226 -4.51 15.47 -4.20
N VAL A 227 -4.83 14.63 -3.23
CA VAL A 227 -6.20 14.50 -2.73
C VAL A 227 -6.54 15.50 -1.61
N GLY A 228 -5.60 16.38 -1.23
CA GLY A 228 -5.85 17.50 -0.30
C GLY A 228 -5.73 17.13 1.18
N VAL A 229 -4.99 16.08 1.53
CA VAL A 229 -4.69 15.74 2.93
C VAL A 229 -3.84 16.85 3.56
N LYS A 230 -4.29 17.38 4.70
CA LYS A 230 -3.58 18.42 5.45
C LYS A 230 -2.25 17.87 5.99
N ASN A 231 -1.18 18.66 5.89
CA ASN A 231 0.15 18.30 6.36
C ASN A 231 0.74 17.02 5.68
N ALA A 232 0.36 16.70 4.45
CA ALA A 232 0.91 15.55 3.71
C ALA A 232 2.44 15.60 3.56
N GLY A 233 3.07 16.78 3.70
CA GLY A 233 4.53 16.94 3.74
C GLY A 233 5.20 16.40 5.01
N ARG A 234 4.43 16.09 6.07
CA ARG A 234 4.94 15.41 7.27
C ARG A 234 4.88 13.90 7.06
N PHE A 235 5.87 13.36 6.39
CA PHE A 235 5.93 11.93 6.10
C PHE A 235 7.20 11.27 6.65
N ILE A 236 7.13 9.96 6.92
CA ILE A 236 8.23 9.15 7.44
C ILE A 236 8.20 7.73 6.85
N SER A 237 9.37 7.11 6.71
CA SER A 237 9.50 5.67 6.47
C SER A 237 9.57 4.93 7.81
N LEU A 238 8.77 3.87 7.96
CA LEU A 238 8.85 3.00 9.15
C LEU A 238 9.79 1.80 8.95
N ASP A 239 10.44 1.70 7.78
CA ASP A 239 11.40 0.63 7.51
C ASP A 239 12.55 0.67 8.51
N GLY A 240 12.75 -0.46 9.22
CA GLY A 240 13.81 -0.60 10.23
C GLY A 240 13.55 0.04 11.58
N LEU A 241 12.40 0.70 11.80
CA LEU A 241 12.04 1.26 13.11
C LEU A 241 11.54 0.17 14.06
N THR A 242 11.95 0.27 15.31
CA THR A 242 11.43 -0.53 16.44
C THR A 242 10.01 -0.10 16.82
N ASP A 243 9.27 -0.95 17.54
CA ASP A 243 7.91 -0.67 18.00
C ASP A 243 7.83 0.63 18.80
N LEU A 244 8.81 0.89 19.68
CA LEU A 244 8.87 2.10 20.50
C LEU A 244 9.09 3.36 19.63
N GLU A 245 9.92 3.28 18.59
CA GLU A 245 10.13 4.39 17.66
C GLU A 245 8.87 4.66 16.85
N VAL A 246 8.13 3.61 16.43
CA VAL A 246 6.83 3.75 15.75
C VAL A 246 5.81 4.43 16.67
N GLU A 247 5.72 4.05 17.93
CA GLU A 247 4.86 4.72 18.91
C GLU A 247 5.19 6.22 19.04
N ASN A 248 6.47 6.57 19.11
CA ASN A 248 6.92 7.95 19.28
C ASN A 248 6.59 8.84 18.08
N VAL A 249 6.57 8.30 16.85
CA VAL A 249 6.31 9.08 15.63
C VAL A 249 4.84 9.16 15.23
N ALA A 250 3.97 8.33 15.81
CA ALA A 250 2.57 8.18 15.40
C ALA A 250 1.78 9.50 15.37
N THR A 251 2.02 10.41 16.33
CA THR A 251 1.35 11.72 16.41
C THR A 251 2.07 12.82 15.64
N GLN A 252 3.35 12.62 15.31
CA GLN A 252 4.19 13.68 14.72
C GLN A 252 4.02 13.77 13.20
N TYR A 253 3.66 12.66 12.55
CA TYR A 253 3.57 12.55 11.09
C TYR A 253 2.14 12.31 10.63
N THR A 254 1.87 12.65 9.37
CA THR A 254 0.58 12.48 8.72
C THR A 254 0.61 11.29 7.76
N VAL A 255 1.76 11.05 7.15
CA VAL A 255 1.93 9.99 6.13
C VAL A 255 3.03 9.03 6.58
N PHE A 256 2.69 7.74 6.60
CA PHE A 256 3.58 6.66 6.97
C PHE A 256 3.79 5.74 5.76
N GLY A 257 5.04 5.59 5.34
CA GLY A 257 5.44 4.70 4.25
C GLY A 257 6.25 3.51 4.74
N ARG A 258 6.40 2.47 3.91
CA ARG A 258 7.11 1.21 4.24
C ARG A 258 6.62 0.54 5.53
N VAL A 259 5.32 0.66 5.79
CA VAL A 259 4.68 0.14 6.99
C VAL A 259 4.44 -1.36 6.86
N THR A 260 4.75 -2.13 7.91
CA THR A 260 4.38 -3.54 8.03
C THR A 260 2.98 -3.69 8.63
N PRO A 261 2.31 -4.85 8.52
CA PRO A 261 1.01 -5.09 9.16
C PRO A 261 1.03 -4.87 10.68
N GLU A 262 2.10 -5.28 11.36
CA GLU A 262 2.30 -5.11 12.79
C GLU A 262 2.43 -3.62 13.16
N GLN A 263 3.23 -2.88 12.38
CA GLN A 263 3.40 -1.45 12.57
C GLN A 263 2.11 -0.66 12.32
N LYS A 264 1.24 -1.10 11.38
CA LYS A 264 -0.10 -0.52 11.20
C LYS A 264 -0.92 -0.60 12.49
N ALA A 265 -0.93 -1.77 13.14
CA ALA A 265 -1.64 -1.98 14.39
C ALA A 265 -1.06 -1.12 15.53
N ILE A 266 0.27 -1.00 15.63
CA ILE A 266 0.94 -0.15 16.64
C ILE A 266 0.55 1.32 16.45
N LEU A 267 0.53 1.84 15.22
CA LEU A 267 0.11 3.21 14.94
C LEU A 267 -1.32 3.47 15.42
N VAL A 268 -2.28 2.61 15.04
CA VAL A 268 -3.69 2.73 15.44
C VAL A 268 -3.82 2.68 16.96
N LYS A 269 -3.21 1.69 17.60
CA LYS A 269 -3.22 1.54 19.07
C LYS A 269 -2.63 2.76 19.79
N THR A 270 -1.55 3.32 19.27
CA THR A 270 -0.91 4.50 19.85
C THR A 270 -1.80 5.74 19.75
N LEU A 271 -2.43 5.96 18.60
CA LEU A 271 -3.37 7.07 18.42
C LEU A 271 -4.55 6.96 19.38
N LYS A 272 -5.08 5.76 19.62
CA LYS A 272 -6.14 5.52 20.63
C LYS A 272 -5.67 5.80 22.05
N LYS A 273 -4.47 5.35 22.44
CA LYS A 273 -3.88 5.64 23.76
C LYS A 273 -3.75 7.13 24.03
N GLN A 274 -3.67 7.96 23.00
CA GLN A 274 -3.65 9.43 23.10
C GLN A 274 -5.05 10.06 23.27
N GLY A 275 -6.09 9.26 23.47
CA GLY A 275 -7.47 9.71 23.72
C GLY A 275 -8.27 9.97 22.45
N ASN A 276 -7.80 9.53 21.28
CA ASN A 276 -8.55 9.66 20.04
C ASN A 276 -9.54 8.50 19.85
N THR A 277 -10.65 8.79 19.17
CA THR A 277 -11.52 7.77 18.59
C THR A 277 -11.08 7.53 17.14
N VAL A 278 -10.49 6.38 16.89
CA VAL A 278 -9.79 6.07 15.64
C VAL A 278 -10.62 5.17 14.75
N ALA A 279 -10.88 5.61 13.51
CA ALA A 279 -11.33 4.73 12.44
C ALA A 279 -10.14 4.25 11.59
N MET A 280 -10.19 3.01 11.13
CA MET A 280 -9.23 2.44 10.18
C MET A 280 -9.95 1.86 8.98
N THR A 281 -9.48 2.21 7.77
CA THR A 281 -9.93 1.57 6.53
C THR A 281 -8.86 0.66 5.98
N GLY A 282 -9.26 -0.47 5.41
CA GLY A 282 -8.35 -1.40 4.77
C GLY A 282 -9.07 -2.31 3.78
N ASP A 283 -8.32 -2.88 2.83
CA ASP A 283 -8.84 -3.73 1.75
C ASP A 283 -8.27 -5.15 1.77
N GLY A 284 -7.30 -5.44 2.63
CA GLY A 284 -6.55 -6.68 2.56
C GLY A 284 -6.22 -7.34 3.89
N VAL A 285 -5.70 -8.55 3.78
CA VAL A 285 -5.22 -9.35 4.92
C VAL A 285 -4.17 -8.60 5.76
N ASN A 286 -3.41 -7.71 5.12
CA ASN A 286 -2.38 -6.90 5.78
C ASN A 286 -2.94 -5.85 6.75
N ASP A 287 -4.26 -5.57 6.70
CA ASP A 287 -4.91 -4.56 7.53
C ASP A 287 -5.66 -5.14 8.72
N ILE A 288 -5.85 -6.48 8.76
CA ILE A 288 -6.67 -7.16 9.79
C ILE A 288 -6.23 -6.78 11.20
N LEU A 289 -4.92 -6.73 11.47
CA LEU A 289 -4.41 -6.40 12.80
C LEU A 289 -4.77 -4.95 13.18
N ALA A 290 -4.62 -4.01 12.24
CA ALA A 290 -4.96 -2.61 12.46
C ALA A 290 -6.48 -2.37 12.56
N LEU A 291 -7.28 -3.07 11.74
CA LEU A 291 -8.74 -3.03 11.80
C LEU A 291 -9.26 -3.51 13.15
N LYS A 292 -8.69 -4.58 13.72
CA LYS A 292 -9.05 -5.08 15.04
C LYS A 292 -8.71 -4.12 16.18
N GLU A 293 -7.67 -3.32 16.03
CA GLU A 293 -7.26 -2.33 17.04
C GLU A 293 -8.11 -1.05 16.99
N ALA A 294 -8.73 -0.72 15.85
CA ALA A 294 -9.50 0.50 15.67
C ALA A 294 -10.81 0.51 16.49
N ASP A 295 -11.35 1.71 16.82
CA ASP A 295 -12.67 1.86 17.42
C ASP A 295 -13.78 1.67 16.37
N CYS A 296 -13.49 2.03 15.11
CA CYS A 296 -14.36 1.80 13.97
C CYS A 296 -13.53 1.20 12.82
N ALA A 297 -13.80 -0.05 12.47
CA ALA A 297 -13.18 -0.73 11.36
C ALA A 297 -14.05 -0.61 10.10
N ILE A 298 -13.44 -0.24 8.97
CA ILE A 298 -14.12 -0.08 7.68
C ILE A 298 -13.39 -0.93 6.64
N SER A 299 -14.01 -2.03 6.20
CA SER A 299 -13.50 -2.85 5.11
C SER A 299 -14.12 -2.44 3.79
N VAL A 300 -13.32 -2.33 2.72
CA VAL A 300 -13.80 -2.00 1.39
C VAL A 300 -14.14 -3.26 0.60
N ALA A 301 -15.20 -3.19 -0.23
CA ALA A 301 -15.76 -4.36 -0.94
C ALA A 301 -14.81 -5.02 -1.94
N SER A 302 -13.75 -4.33 -2.38
CA SER A 302 -12.68 -4.90 -3.22
C SER A 302 -11.62 -5.66 -2.42
N GLY A 303 -11.75 -5.68 -1.08
CA GLY A 303 -10.80 -6.32 -0.19
C GLY A 303 -10.98 -7.82 -0.04
N SER A 304 -10.13 -8.43 0.77
CA SER A 304 -10.20 -9.84 1.14
C SER A 304 -11.44 -10.12 1.99
N GLU A 305 -12.10 -11.26 1.76
CA GLU A 305 -13.20 -11.74 2.62
C GLU A 305 -12.77 -11.91 4.10
N ALA A 306 -11.47 -11.96 4.36
CA ALA A 306 -10.91 -12.06 5.70
C ALA A 306 -10.80 -10.71 6.45
N ALA A 307 -10.99 -9.58 5.76
CA ALA A 307 -11.02 -8.24 6.35
C ALA A 307 -12.44 -7.80 6.67
#